data_221d79169c488b4ca4decb50886c315d
#
_entry.id   221d79169c488b4ca4decb50886c315d
#
_cell.length_a   1.000
_cell.length_b   1.000
_cell.length_c   1.000
_cell.angle_alpha   90.00
_cell.angle_beta   90.00
_cell.angle_gamma   90.00
#
_symmetry.space_group_name_H-M   'P 1'
#
loop_
_entity.id
_entity.type
_entity.pdbx_description
1 polymer ?
#
loop_
_entity_poly.entity_id
_entity_poly.type
_entity_poly.pdbx_seq_one_letter_code
_entity_poly.pdbx_strand_id
1 'polypeptide(L)'
;AASDVYKRQRLNDYAEEMFAYSQENDIPVAMEILDIDYFKEYNDNYGHQEGDRCLVSIANTIRNLVEEAEGFCARYGGDEFVIIYANVTREQAVSFAEELRRRVLALEMEHRFSKALPVVTISQGICWGIPRKGNRSWDFLHAADNMLYRVKKFSRNNYCVGGLDETEDVTMGTAL
;
A
#
# COMPACT_ATOMS: atom_id res chain seq x y z
N ALA A 1 0.81 -19.75 7.72
CA ALA A 1 1.96 -20.33 7.05
C ALA A 1 1.63 -20.76 5.61
N ALA A 2 0.92 -21.90 5.37
CA ALA A 2 0.60 -22.35 4.00
C ALA A 2 -0.31 -21.36 3.25
N SER A 3 -1.28 -20.74 3.93
CA SER A 3 -2.17 -19.74 3.32
C SER A 3 -1.43 -18.45 2.92
N ASP A 4 -0.40 -18.04 3.66
CA ASP A 4 0.38 -16.83 3.35
C ASP A 4 1.30 -17.07 2.15
N VAL A 5 1.92 -18.24 2.06
CA VAL A 5 2.69 -18.65 0.86
C VAL A 5 1.79 -18.67 -0.38
N TYR A 6 0.60 -19.23 -0.26
CA TYR A 6 -0.37 -19.26 -1.36
C TYR A 6 -0.84 -17.86 -1.80
N LYS A 7 -1.09 -16.97 -0.85
CA LYS A 7 -1.48 -15.58 -1.15
C LYS A 7 -0.35 -14.81 -1.84
N ARG A 8 0.89 -14.97 -1.39
CA ARG A 8 2.06 -14.37 -2.04
C ARG A 8 2.25 -14.91 -3.46
N GLN A 9 2.06 -16.21 -3.65
CA GLN A 9 2.15 -16.83 -4.98
C GLN A 9 1.10 -16.23 -5.92
N ARG A 10 -0.14 -16.08 -5.48
CA ARG A 10 -1.20 -15.44 -6.27
C ARG A 10 -0.90 -13.99 -6.60
N LEU A 11 -0.34 -13.24 -5.65
CA LEU A 11 0.10 -11.87 -5.88
C LEU A 11 1.17 -11.81 -6.99
N ASN A 12 2.17 -12.69 -6.92
CA ASN A 12 3.22 -12.76 -7.91
C ASN A 12 2.68 -13.11 -9.31
N ASP A 13 1.81 -14.11 -9.39
CA ASP A 13 1.17 -14.53 -10.65
C ASP A 13 0.34 -13.38 -11.25
N TYR A 14 -0.48 -12.71 -10.45
CA TYR A 14 -1.27 -11.57 -10.88
C TYR A 14 -0.37 -10.41 -11.35
N ALA A 15 0.68 -10.11 -10.61
CA ALA A 15 1.62 -9.04 -10.95
C ALA A 15 2.32 -9.31 -12.29
N GLU A 16 2.78 -10.54 -12.52
CA GLU A 16 3.43 -10.93 -13.79
C GLU A 16 2.45 -10.80 -14.98
N GLU A 17 1.22 -11.27 -14.84
CA GLU A 17 0.18 -11.15 -15.88
C GLU A 17 -0.15 -9.67 -16.15
N MET A 18 -0.33 -8.87 -15.11
CA MET A 18 -0.63 -7.44 -15.22
C MET A 18 0.51 -6.68 -15.89
N PHE A 19 1.76 -6.98 -15.53
CA PHE A 19 2.93 -6.35 -16.13
C PHE A 19 3.08 -6.70 -17.60
N ALA A 20 2.90 -7.96 -17.97
CA ALA A 20 2.94 -8.39 -19.38
C ALA A 20 1.87 -7.65 -20.19
N TYR A 21 0.65 -7.63 -19.71
CA TYR A 21 -0.46 -6.94 -20.37
C TYR A 21 -0.19 -5.43 -20.51
N SER A 22 0.31 -4.80 -19.47
CA SER A 22 0.58 -3.36 -19.44
C SER A 22 1.74 -2.98 -20.37
N GLN A 23 2.76 -3.81 -20.47
CA GLN A 23 3.89 -3.62 -21.41
C GLN A 23 3.43 -3.71 -22.86
N GLU A 24 2.55 -4.65 -23.18
CA GLU A 24 2.03 -4.85 -24.55
C GLU A 24 1.09 -3.74 -25.00
N ASN A 25 0.38 -3.11 -24.05
CA ASN A 25 -0.69 -2.14 -24.34
C ASN A 25 -0.35 -0.71 -23.92
N ASP A 26 0.86 -0.43 -23.46
CA ASP A 26 1.30 0.88 -22.94
C ASP A 26 0.37 1.43 -21.85
N ILE A 27 -0.05 0.55 -20.93
CA ILE A 27 -0.98 0.88 -19.84
C ILE A 27 -0.19 1.13 -18.54
N PRO A 28 -0.46 2.24 -17.82
CA PRO A 28 0.19 2.49 -16.55
C PRO A 28 -0.29 1.54 -15.46
N VAL A 29 0.62 1.17 -14.58
CA VAL A 29 0.40 0.35 -13.38
C VAL A 29 0.76 1.17 -12.15
N ALA A 30 -0.03 1.05 -11.11
CA ALA A 30 0.32 1.48 -9.77
C ALA A 30 0.55 0.26 -8.89
N MET A 31 1.71 0.20 -8.26
CA MET A 31 2.03 -0.81 -7.26
C MET A 31 2.29 -0.12 -5.93
N GLU A 32 1.54 -0.53 -4.92
CA GLU A 32 1.57 0.07 -3.60
C GLU A 32 2.00 -0.95 -2.56
N ILE A 33 2.83 -0.51 -1.63
CA ILE A 33 3.08 -1.20 -0.38
C ILE A 33 2.72 -0.27 0.77
N LEU A 34 2.01 -0.79 1.75
CA LEU A 34 1.64 -0.03 2.94
C LEU A 34 1.82 -0.86 4.19
N ASP A 35 1.96 -0.19 5.31
CA ASP A 35 1.89 -0.82 6.62
C ASP A 35 1.09 0.02 7.63
N ILE A 36 0.72 -0.64 8.71
CA ILE A 36 0.01 -0.03 9.83
C ILE A 36 1.05 0.62 10.75
N ASP A 37 0.91 1.93 10.97
CA ASP A 37 1.82 2.69 11.81
C ASP A 37 1.79 2.19 13.26
N TYR A 38 2.99 1.95 13.83
CA TYR A 38 3.15 1.53 15.22
C TYR A 38 2.35 0.28 15.58
N PHE A 39 2.25 -0.67 14.65
CA PHE A 39 1.46 -1.89 14.86
C PHE A 39 2.05 -2.80 15.95
N LYS A 40 3.38 -2.83 16.09
CA LYS A 40 4.03 -3.55 17.17
C LYS A 40 3.60 -3.01 18.55
N GLU A 41 3.62 -1.70 18.71
CA GLU A 41 3.17 -1.01 19.92
C GLU A 41 1.68 -1.26 20.18
N TYR A 42 0.87 -1.34 19.13
CA TYR A 42 -0.53 -1.71 19.23
C TYR A 42 -0.70 -3.11 19.83
N ASN A 43 -0.04 -4.11 19.27
CA ASN A 43 -0.06 -5.49 19.77
C ASN A 43 0.47 -5.61 21.19
N ASP A 44 1.59 -4.95 21.50
CA ASP A 44 2.22 -5.00 22.81
C ASP A 44 1.31 -4.44 23.92
N ASN A 45 0.46 -3.47 23.60
CA ASN A 45 -0.39 -2.77 24.58
C ASN A 45 -1.85 -3.23 24.59
N TYR A 46 -2.42 -3.61 23.43
CA TYR A 46 -3.82 -4.05 23.32
C TYR A 46 -3.97 -5.57 23.22
N GLY A 47 -2.87 -6.28 22.97
CA GLY A 47 -2.84 -7.73 22.80
C GLY A 47 -3.07 -8.19 21.36
N HIS A 48 -2.66 -9.42 21.08
CA HIS A 48 -2.70 -9.99 19.72
C HIS A 48 -4.11 -10.18 19.17
N GLN A 49 -5.12 -10.41 20.03
CA GLN A 49 -6.51 -10.50 19.57
C GLN A 49 -7.01 -9.18 19.00
N GLU A 50 -6.74 -8.08 19.70
CA GLU A 50 -7.08 -6.74 19.18
C GLU A 50 -6.25 -6.40 17.94
N GLY A 51 -4.98 -6.80 17.89
CA GLY A 51 -4.15 -6.70 16.70
C GLY A 51 -4.74 -7.42 15.49
N ASP A 52 -5.24 -8.63 15.68
CA ASP A 52 -5.92 -9.39 14.62
C ASP A 52 -7.21 -8.71 14.16
N ARG A 53 -8.00 -8.16 15.06
CA ARG A 53 -9.20 -7.37 14.72
C ARG A 53 -8.83 -6.11 13.93
N CYS A 54 -7.78 -5.43 14.34
CA CYS A 54 -7.24 -4.28 13.62
C CYS A 54 -6.85 -4.67 12.19
N LEU A 55 -6.09 -5.74 12.02
CA LEU A 55 -5.70 -6.25 10.70
C LEU A 55 -6.89 -6.60 9.83
N VAL A 56 -7.92 -7.24 10.37
CA VAL A 56 -9.16 -7.57 9.63
C VAL A 56 -9.87 -6.30 9.18
N SER A 57 -9.99 -5.29 10.04
CA SER A 57 -10.64 -4.02 9.71
C SER A 57 -9.87 -3.27 8.60
N ILE A 58 -8.56 -3.21 8.69
CA ILE A 58 -7.70 -2.62 7.66
C ILE A 58 -7.81 -3.41 6.35
N ALA A 59 -7.70 -4.73 6.40
CA ALA A 59 -7.81 -5.58 5.21
C ALA A 59 -9.15 -5.42 4.49
N ASN A 60 -10.25 -5.31 5.23
CA ASN A 60 -11.58 -5.07 4.65
C ASN A 60 -11.67 -3.68 4.00
N THR A 61 -11.10 -2.67 4.64
CA THR A 61 -11.06 -1.30 4.10
C THR A 61 -10.27 -1.24 2.80
N ILE A 62 -9.10 -1.88 2.77
CA ILE A 62 -8.26 -2.00 1.56
C ILE A 62 -9.04 -2.73 0.45
N ARG A 63 -9.60 -3.90 0.76
CA ARG A 63 -10.30 -4.72 -0.22
C ARG A 63 -11.45 -3.98 -0.87
N ASN A 64 -12.27 -3.26 -0.11
CA ASN A 64 -13.40 -2.53 -0.65
C ASN A 64 -12.96 -1.47 -1.66
N LEU A 65 -11.91 -0.71 -1.35
CA LEU A 65 -11.39 0.30 -2.27
C LEU A 65 -10.70 -0.33 -3.48
N VAL A 66 -9.97 -1.42 -3.30
CA VAL A 66 -9.29 -2.15 -4.39
C VAL A 66 -10.31 -2.77 -5.36
N GLU A 67 -11.43 -3.29 -4.87
CA GLU A 67 -12.51 -3.79 -5.71
C GLU A 67 -13.11 -2.68 -6.57
N GLU A 68 -13.30 -1.48 -6.03
CA GLU A 68 -13.75 -0.30 -6.78
C GLU A 68 -12.77 0.08 -7.91
N ALA A 69 -11.47 -0.14 -7.70
CA ALA A 69 -10.41 0.14 -8.67
C ALA A 69 -10.10 -1.05 -9.61
N GLU A 70 -10.83 -2.15 -9.49
CA GLU A 70 -10.58 -3.41 -10.24
C GLU A 70 -9.14 -3.92 -10.07
N GLY A 71 -8.58 -3.73 -8.89
CA GLY A 71 -7.22 -4.12 -8.55
C GLY A 71 -7.14 -5.45 -7.81
N PHE A 72 -5.95 -5.71 -7.32
CA PHE A 72 -5.65 -6.89 -6.50
C PHE A 72 -4.89 -6.46 -5.24
N CYS A 73 -5.18 -7.06 -4.11
CA CYS A 73 -4.44 -6.84 -2.88
C CYS A 73 -4.14 -8.15 -2.17
N ALA A 74 -3.05 -8.15 -1.44
CA ALA A 74 -2.64 -9.27 -0.60
C ALA A 74 -1.93 -8.76 0.65
N ARG A 75 -2.07 -9.48 1.74
CA ARG A 75 -1.22 -9.30 2.91
C ARG A 75 0.16 -9.87 2.60
N TYR A 76 1.19 -9.02 2.69
CA TYR A 76 2.54 -9.36 2.30
C TYR A 76 3.40 -9.82 3.49
N GLY A 77 3.20 -9.22 4.63
CA GLY A 77 3.87 -9.53 5.89
C GLY A 77 2.94 -9.36 7.08
N GLY A 78 3.47 -9.24 8.29
CA GLY A 78 2.70 -9.10 9.53
C GLY A 78 1.64 -8.00 9.47
N ASP A 79 2.07 -6.78 9.22
CA ASP A 79 1.27 -5.56 9.11
C ASP A 79 1.39 -4.89 7.72
N GLU A 80 1.98 -5.59 6.75
CA GLU A 80 2.22 -5.08 5.40
C GLU A 80 1.20 -5.64 4.41
N PHE A 81 0.74 -4.76 3.51
CA PHE A 81 -0.15 -5.08 2.40
C PHE A 81 0.42 -4.57 1.10
N VAL A 82 0.23 -5.33 0.04
CA VAL A 82 0.58 -4.94 -1.33
C VAL A 82 -0.69 -4.84 -2.15
N ILE A 83 -0.79 -3.75 -2.92
CA ILE A 83 -1.91 -3.47 -3.82
C ILE A 83 -1.35 -3.24 -5.21
N ILE A 84 -2.03 -3.77 -6.22
CA ILE A 84 -1.69 -3.53 -7.62
C ILE A 84 -2.97 -3.23 -8.40
N TYR A 85 -2.93 -2.19 -9.19
CA TYR A 85 -4.02 -1.79 -10.09
C TYR A 85 -3.46 -1.11 -11.33
N ALA A 86 -4.20 -1.17 -12.42
CA ALA A 86 -3.72 -0.69 -13.71
C ALA A 86 -4.74 0.24 -14.38
N ASN A 87 -4.31 0.83 -15.49
CA ASN A 87 -5.13 1.74 -16.28
C ASN A 87 -5.62 2.96 -15.48
N VAL A 88 -4.72 3.52 -14.69
CA VAL A 88 -4.97 4.68 -13.84
C VAL A 88 -3.97 5.78 -14.14
N THR A 89 -4.40 7.03 -14.08
CA THR A 89 -3.49 8.17 -14.15
C THR A 89 -2.71 8.30 -12.84
N ARG A 90 -1.65 9.09 -12.86
CA ARG A 90 -0.89 9.38 -11.64
C ARG A 90 -1.76 10.09 -10.59
N GLU A 91 -2.61 11.01 -11.04
CA GLU A 91 -3.56 11.74 -10.19
C GLU A 91 -4.58 10.79 -9.55
N GLN A 92 -5.04 9.78 -10.30
CA GLN A 92 -5.92 8.74 -9.75
C GLN A 92 -5.21 7.88 -8.71
N ALA A 93 -3.92 7.57 -8.90
CA ALA A 93 -3.13 6.86 -7.89
C ALA A 93 -2.96 7.68 -6.60
N VAL A 94 -2.73 8.99 -6.73
CA VAL A 94 -2.69 9.93 -5.59
C VAL A 94 -4.04 9.97 -4.88
N SER A 95 -5.14 10.07 -5.63
CA SER A 95 -6.50 10.10 -5.08
C SER A 95 -6.86 8.78 -4.37
N PHE A 96 -6.42 7.65 -4.90
CA PHE A 96 -6.59 6.34 -4.27
C PHE A 96 -5.89 6.28 -2.90
N ALA A 97 -4.63 6.71 -2.85
CA ALA A 97 -3.88 6.74 -1.61
C ALA A 97 -4.50 7.65 -0.54
N GLU A 98 -4.96 8.83 -0.94
CA GLU A 98 -5.64 9.76 -0.04
C GLU A 98 -6.99 9.21 0.45
N GLU A 99 -7.77 8.60 -0.43
CA GLU A 99 -9.04 7.97 -0.06
C GLU A 99 -8.83 6.80 0.90
N LEU A 100 -7.81 5.97 0.68
CA LEU A 100 -7.49 4.88 1.59
C LEU A 100 -7.09 5.40 2.97
N ARG A 101 -6.23 6.42 3.02
CA ARG A 101 -5.87 7.09 4.27
C ARG A 101 -7.09 7.60 5.02
N ARG A 102 -7.98 8.28 4.32
CA ARG A 102 -9.23 8.82 4.88
C ARG A 102 -10.16 7.73 5.44
N ARG A 103 -10.32 6.64 4.70
CA ARG A 103 -11.17 5.50 5.13
C ARG A 103 -10.59 4.82 6.38
N VAL A 104 -9.29 4.69 6.48
CA VAL A 104 -8.63 4.14 7.68
C VAL A 104 -8.83 5.06 8.88
N LEU A 105 -8.62 6.37 8.71
CA LEU A 105 -8.88 7.35 9.76
C LEU A 105 -10.34 7.34 10.22
N ALA A 106 -11.29 7.15 9.30
CA ALA A 106 -12.72 7.09 9.59
C ALA A 106 -13.13 5.88 10.44
N LEU A 107 -12.28 4.85 10.54
CA LEU A 107 -12.51 3.74 11.46
C LEU A 107 -12.39 4.16 12.95
N GLU A 108 -11.69 5.25 13.22
CA GLU A 108 -11.49 5.80 14.57
C GLU A 108 -11.03 4.75 15.59
N MET A 109 -10.21 3.79 15.15
CA MET A 109 -9.65 2.77 16.04
C MET A 109 -8.61 3.40 16.97
N GLU A 110 -8.89 3.39 18.27
CA GLU A 110 -8.01 3.98 19.27
C GLU A 110 -6.61 3.35 19.24
N HIS A 111 -5.59 4.19 19.26
CA HIS A 111 -4.19 3.78 19.41
C HIS A 111 -3.41 4.82 20.23
N ARG A 112 -3.55 4.73 21.56
CA ARG A 112 -2.92 5.69 22.49
C ARG A 112 -1.40 5.71 22.43
N PHE A 113 -0.80 4.64 21.95
CA PHE A 113 0.66 4.44 21.92
C PHE A 113 1.27 4.81 20.57
N SER A 114 0.47 5.24 19.63
CA SER A 114 0.96 5.75 18.35
C SER A 114 1.53 7.16 18.52
N LYS A 115 2.69 7.39 17.91
CA LYS A 115 3.30 8.71 17.85
C LYS A 115 2.81 9.55 16.67
N ALA A 116 2.05 8.95 15.76
CA ALA A 116 1.47 9.66 14.62
C ALA A 116 0.19 10.39 15.02
N LEU A 117 -0.86 9.66 15.39
CA LEU A 117 -2.14 10.16 15.89
C LEU A 117 -2.66 9.19 16.96
N PRO A 118 -3.60 9.59 17.82
CA PRO A 118 -4.16 8.70 18.86
C PRO A 118 -5.14 7.66 18.31
N VAL A 119 -5.07 7.38 17.02
CA VAL A 119 -5.85 6.37 16.29
C VAL A 119 -4.93 5.59 15.36
N VAL A 120 -5.40 4.43 14.91
CA VAL A 120 -4.69 3.62 13.92
C VAL A 120 -4.59 4.37 12.60
N THR A 121 -3.38 4.45 12.07
CA THR A 121 -3.07 5.08 10.79
C THR A 121 -2.23 4.15 9.91
N ILE A 122 -2.12 4.47 8.64
CA ILE A 122 -1.29 3.76 7.67
C ILE A 122 -0.30 4.69 7.00
N SER A 123 0.84 4.16 6.62
CA SER A 123 1.81 4.81 5.74
C SER A 123 1.86 4.04 4.42
N GLN A 124 1.88 4.75 3.29
CA GLN A 124 1.75 4.19 1.95
C GLN A 124 2.88 4.65 1.03
N GLY A 125 3.47 3.72 0.30
CA GLY A 125 4.41 4.00 -0.77
C GLY A 125 3.88 3.44 -2.09
N ILE A 126 3.85 4.25 -3.14
CA ILE A 126 3.30 3.88 -4.44
C ILE A 126 4.32 4.16 -5.55
N CYS A 127 4.59 3.16 -6.39
CA CYS A 127 5.27 3.34 -7.66
C CYS A 127 4.24 3.31 -8.79
N TRP A 128 4.18 4.40 -9.56
CA TRP A 128 3.30 4.53 -10.72
C TRP A 128 4.13 4.69 -11.99
N GLY A 129 3.73 4.03 -13.05
CA GLY A 129 4.35 4.19 -14.36
C GLY A 129 3.92 3.14 -15.37
N ILE A 130 4.34 3.31 -16.62
CA ILE A 130 4.13 2.32 -17.67
C ILE A 130 5.32 1.36 -17.64
N PRO A 131 5.10 0.06 -17.34
CA PRO A 131 6.18 -0.92 -17.35
C PRO A 131 6.78 -1.03 -18.74
N ARG A 132 8.09 -0.85 -18.84
CA ARG A 132 8.82 -1.02 -20.10
C ARG A 132 9.43 -2.40 -20.19
N LYS A 133 9.82 -2.79 -21.41
CA LYS A 133 10.51 -4.07 -21.64
C LYS A 133 11.73 -4.19 -20.71
N GLY A 134 11.78 -5.27 -19.95
CA GLY A 134 12.81 -5.50 -18.94
C GLY A 134 12.43 -5.09 -17.51
N ASN A 135 11.38 -4.29 -17.32
CA ASN A 135 10.86 -4.03 -15.98
C ASN A 135 10.13 -5.27 -15.45
N ARG A 136 10.38 -5.56 -14.18
CA ARG A 136 9.69 -6.61 -13.45
C ARG A 136 8.81 -6.02 -12.36
N SER A 137 7.82 -6.76 -11.91
CA SER A 137 6.92 -6.32 -10.84
C SER A 137 7.69 -5.96 -9.56
N TRP A 138 8.74 -6.70 -9.22
CA TRP A 138 9.53 -6.42 -8.04
C TRP A 138 10.36 -5.13 -8.14
N ASP A 139 10.69 -4.62 -9.35
CA ASP A 139 11.30 -3.30 -9.52
C ASP A 139 10.34 -2.21 -9.04
N PHE A 140 9.05 -2.33 -9.40
CA PHE A 140 8.01 -1.42 -8.93
C PHE A 140 7.76 -1.55 -7.43
N LEU A 141 7.74 -2.77 -6.92
CA LEU A 141 7.56 -3.02 -5.49
C LEU A 141 8.73 -2.44 -4.68
N HIS A 142 9.95 -2.58 -5.16
CA HIS A 142 11.13 -2.01 -4.52
C HIS A 142 11.07 -0.47 -4.50
N ALA A 143 10.70 0.15 -5.62
CA ALA A 143 10.50 1.59 -5.68
C ALA A 143 9.37 2.06 -4.73
N ALA A 144 8.26 1.32 -4.67
CA ALA A 144 7.18 1.59 -3.72
C ALA A 144 7.67 1.50 -2.26
N ASP A 145 8.48 0.51 -1.94
CA ASP A 145 9.07 0.36 -0.60
C ASP A 145 9.97 1.54 -0.23
N ASN A 146 10.74 2.07 -1.16
CA ASN A 146 11.53 3.29 -0.96
C ASN A 146 10.65 4.52 -0.70
N MET A 147 9.51 4.62 -1.40
CA MET A 147 8.51 5.66 -1.13
C MET A 147 7.91 5.52 0.26
N LEU A 148 7.58 4.30 0.69
CA LEU A 148 7.09 4.01 2.03
C LEU A 148 8.11 4.42 3.11
N TYR A 149 9.37 4.11 2.89
CA TYR A 149 10.46 4.52 3.80
C TYR A 149 10.50 6.04 3.99
N ARG A 150 10.33 6.80 2.91
CA ARG A 150 10.25 8.28 2.97
C ARG A 150 9.09 8.75 3.85
N VAL A 151 7.91 8.15 3.69
CA VAL A 151 6.73 8.47 4.51
C VAL A 151 7.00 8.21 5.98
N LYS A 152 7.53 7.04 6.31
CA LYS A 152 7.84 6.66 7.70
C LYS A 152 8.86 7.58 8.34
N LYS A 153 9.83 8.05 7.57
CA LYS A 153 10.87 8.96 8.06
C LYS A 153 10.35 10.38 8.26
N PHE A 154 9.36 10.78 7.47
CA PHE A 154 8.91 12.18 7.41
C PHE A 154 7.74 12.46 8.36
N SER A 155 6.64 11.70 8.27
CA SER A 155 5.43 12.04 8.99
C SER A 155 4.60 10.86 9.48
N ARG A 156 4.70 9.68 8.84
CA ARG A 156 3.69 8.62 8.96
C ARG A 156 2.28 9.15 8.65
N ASN A 157 1.26 8.32 8.71
CA ASN A 157 -0.13 8.71 8.35
C ASN A 157 -0.16 9.52 7.05
N ASN A 158 0.48 9.01 6.02
CA ASN A 158 0.65 9.72 4.75
C ASN A 158 0.95 8.74 3.62
N TYR A 159 1.15 9.29 2.43
CA TYR A 159 1.54 8.55 1.25
C TYR A 159 2.63 9.27 0.47
N CYS A 160 3.35 8.52 -0.35
CA CYS A 160 4.34 9.02 -1.30
C CYS A 160 4.16 8.28 -2.61
N VAL A 161 3.96 9.00 -3.71
CA VAL A 161 3.81 8.47 -5.07
C VAL A 161 4.98 8.94 -5.92
N GLY A 162 5.64 8.02 -6.57
CA GLY A 162 6.76 8.30 -7.48
C GLY A 162 6.86 7.26 -8.59
N GLY A 163 7.83 7.46 -9.49
CA GLY A 163 8.14 6.51 -10.56
C GLY A 163 9.30 5.58 -10.19
N LEU A 164 9.72 4.74 -11.15
CA LEU A 164 10.92 3.89 -11.01
C LEU A 164 12.19 4.71 -10.82
N ASP A 165 12.27 5.87 -11.47
CA ASP A 165 13.34 6.83 -11.25
C ASP A 165 12.96 7.73 -10.08
N GLU A 166 13.45 7.38 -8.91
CA GLU A 166 13.06 7.97 -7.61
C GLU A 166 13.50 9.42 -7.43
N THR A 167 14.21 10.01 -8.39
CA THR A 167 14.80 11.33 -8.28
C THR A 167 13.90 12.44 -8.81
N GLU A 168 12.89 12.12 -9.60
CA GLU A 168 12.00 13.08 -10.26
C GLU A 168 10.52 12.79 -9.94
N ASP A 169 9.73 13.86 -9.80
CA ASP A 169 8.26 13.84 -9.66
C ASP A 169 7.68 12.99 -8.51
N VAL A 170 8.20 13.16 -7.31
CA VAL A 170 7.63 12.55 -6.11
C VAL A 170 6.51 13.43 -5.54
N THR A 171 5.33 12.85 -5.36
CA THR A 171 4.19 13.49 -4.69
C THR A 171 4.01 12.90 -3.31
N MET A 172 4.03 13.75 -2.29
CA MET A 172 3.73 13.37 -0.91
C MET A 172 2.46 14.07 -0.46
N GLY A 173 1.59 13.35 0.26
CA GLY A 173 0.42 13.92 0.86
C GLY A 173 0.77 14.96 1.92
N THR A 174 -0.18 15.82 2.22
CA THR A 174 -0.04 16.80 3.29
C THR A 174 -0.19 16.11 4.64
N ALA A 175 0.79 16.27 5.53
CA ALA A 175 0.70 15.80 6.90
C ALA A 175 -0.44 16.57 7.63
N LEU A 176 -1.28 15.82 8.34
CA LEU A 176 -2.33 16.40 9.19
C LEU A 176 -1.77 16.83 10.53
#